data_e345ef1a93554188b4f8d9340a23c054
#
_entry.id   e345ef1a93554188b4f8d9340a23c054
#
_cell.length_a   1.000
_cell.length_b   1.000
_cell.length_c   1.000
_cell.angle_alpha   90.00
_cell.angle_beta   90.00
_cell.angle_gamma   90.00
#
_symmetry.space_group_name_H-M   'P 1'
#
loop_
_entity.id
_entity.type
_entity.pdbx_description
1 polymer ?
#
loop_
_entity_poly.entity_id
_entity_poly.type
_entity_poly.pdbx_seq_one_letter_code
_entity_poly.pdbx_strand_id
1 'polypeptide(L)'
;MSPIPSSPSPSKPETERQTKVKSSGRTRIVRILVTLLLVMGVVVAWKVLNAYNNSTDPTVAGRPLSNPHTHLHTVAMGVKPEVLYLGTHYGLFTSTDGGRTWPQSHGTLNNYMVTAIAVSPSNPNILALIVIPTSGLGQPSCVAFSRDGGTTWQISTPSGLSSSAYPYTVKAGSGNSGQFYAFYFYAGWLETRDLGAHWYPITRDTLSNMQMTSLLTDPFDPNHLFLGGDQGLYESHDDGDHWLNISAIQGNVQSIIATVTTPRIYYCATDQGFYHWREGSSQITQVTHLPMAIPPTRLITDQTGKTLYGLSGQDLWFSSDSGTTWIQRWHFDRGDLISLVVNPLNPRNLYAGFFLPPKVIYSKDGGSSWQKLTD
;
A
#
# COMPACT_ATOMS: atom_id res chain seq x y z
N MET A 1 86.33 29.73 18.26
CA MET A 1 85.06 30.45 18.20
C MET A 1 84.34 29.99 16.90
N SER A 2 83.51 29.00 17.00
CA SER A 2 82.77 28.46 15.90
C SER A 2 81.34 29.04 15.92
N PRO A 3 80.75 29.40 14.80
CA PRO A 3 79.41 29.99 14.76
C PRO A 3 78.29 28.92 14.88
N ILE A 4 77.24 29.32 15.56
CA ILE A 4 76.04 28.60 15.84
C ILE A 4 75.16 28.46 14.52
N PRO A 5 74.55 27.28 14.17
CA PRO A 5 73.67 27.17 13.04
C PRO A 5 72.26 27.66 13.38
N SER A 6 71.68 28.36 12.42
CA SER A 6 70.34 28.94 12.41
C SER A 6 69.23 27.86 12.32
N SER A 7 68.19 28.07 13.11
CA SER A 7 66.99 27.26 13.15
C SER A 7 66.17 27.37 11.86
N PRO A 8 65.51 26.30 11.40
CA PRO A 8 64.61 26.35 10.24
C PRO A 8 63.21 26.92 10.60
N SER A 9 62.70 27.72 9.69
CA SER A 9 61.33 28.30 9.74
C SER A 9 60.24 27.30 9.64
N PRO A 10 59.03 27.54 10.20
CA PRO A 10 57.94 26.61 10.19
C PRO A 10 57.28 26.55 8.82
N SER A 11 57.01 25.29 8.34
CA SER A 11 56.28 24.96 7.15
C SER A 11 54.81 25.32 7.30
N LYS A 12 54.20 25.88 6.26
CA LYS A 12 52.77 26.15 6.11
C LYS A 12 51.96 24.83 6.16
N PRO A 13 50.74 24.82 6.76
CA PRO A 13 49.89 23.66 6.72
C PRO A 13 49.32 23.43 5.31
N GLU A 14 49.42 22.20 4.83
CA GLU A 14 48.78 21.71 3.62
C GLU A 14 47.25 21.81 3.74
N THR A 15 46.68 22.46 2.74
CA THR A 15 45.23 22.57 2.58
C THR A 15 44.69 21.21 2.16
N GLU A 16 43.97 20.54 3.05
CA GLU A 16 43.18 19.35 2.75
C GLU A 16 42.19 19.64 1.62
N ARG A 17 42.43 19.05 0.46
CA ARG A 17 41.46 18.99 -0.64
C ARG A 17 40.33 18.06 -0.23
N GLN A 18 39.21 18.61 0.20
CA GLN A 18 37.98 17.89 0.27
C GLN A 18 37.58 17.44 -1.14
N THR A 19 37.74 16.16 -1.41
CA THR A 19 37.18 15.51 -2.61
C THR A 19 35.67 15.48 -2.47
N LYS A 20 34.99 16.36 -3.20
CA LYS A 20 33.53 16.24 -3.44
C LYS A 20 33.28 14.93 -4.13
N VAL A 21 32.76 13.95 -3.39
CA VAL A 21 32.20 12.71 -3.96
C VAL A 21 31.05 13.13 -4.88
N LYS A 22 31.23 12.98 -6.18
CA LYS A 22 30.18 13.14 -7.18
C LYS A 22 29.12 12.07 -6.90
N SER A 23 27.95 12.47 -6.41
CA SER A 23 26.81 11.57 -6.30
C SER A 23 26.55 10.91 -7.66
N SER A 24 26.52 9.58 -7.69
CA SER A 24 26.36 8.79 -8.91
C SER A 24 25.03 9.16 -9.61
N GLY A 25 24.99 9.10 -10.94
CA GLY A 25 23.78 9.40 -11.72
C GLY A 25 22.55 8.62 -11.27
N ARG A 26 22.72 7.43 -10.68
CA ARG A 26 21.67 6.61 -10.08
C ARG A 26 20.95 7.31 -8.91
N THR A 27 21.68 7.97 -8.01
CA THR A 27 21.06 8.70 -6.89
C THR A 27 20.26 9.92 -7.36
N ARG A 28 20.66 10.53 -8.50
CA ARG A 28 19.87 11.61 -9.14
C ARG A 28 18.58 11.08 -9.77
N ILE A 29 18.62 9.93 -10.44
CA ILE A 29 17.44 9.31 -11.07
C ILE A 29 16.43 8.88 -10.00
N VAL A 30 16.86 8.27 -8.91
CA VAL A 30 15.98 7.87 -7.80
C VAL A 30 15.34 9.09 -7.15
N ARG A 31 16.10 10.18 -6.91
CA ARG A 31 15.51 11.44 -6.39
C ARG A 31 14.51 12.05 -7.37
N ILE A 32 14.74 11.98 -8.66
CA ILE A 32 13.82 12.46 -9.69
C ILE A 32 12.56 11.59 -9.71
N LEU A 33 12.66 10.27 -9.60
CA LEU A 33 11.51 9.36 -9.57
C LEU A 33 10.68 9.53 -8.28
N VAL A 34 11.30 9.67 -7.13
CA VAL A 34 10.59 9.98 -5.86
C VAL A 34 9.91 11.35 -5.94
N THR A 35 10.58 12.35 -6.50
CA THR A 35 9.98 13.67 -6.72
C THR A 35 8.84 13.61 -7.73
N LEU A 36 8.95 12.80 -8.78
CA LEU A 36 7.87 12.59 -9.75
C LEU A 36 6.67 11.86 -9.14
N LEU A 37 6.89 10.88 -8.27
CA LEU A 37 5.82 10.20 -7.53
C LEU A 37 5.14 11.15 -6.53
N LEU A 38 5.90 12.00 -5.84
CA LEU A 38 5.35 13.03 -4.96
C LEU A 38 4.61 14.10 -5.77
N VAL A 39 5.15 14.54 -6.90
CA VAL A 39 4.48 15.50 -7.80
C VAL A 39 3.24 14.87 -8.41
N MET A 40 3.27 13.58 -8.79
CA MET A 40 2.09 12.87 -9.27
C MET A 40 1.02 12.73 -8.19
N GLY A 41 1.41 12.45 -6.94
CA GLY A 41 0.52 12.48 -5.78
C GLY A 41 -0.11 13.86 -5.55
N VAL A 42 0.68 14.92 -5.64
CA VAL A 42 0.20 16.32 -5.53
C VAL A 42 -0.69 16.70 -6.72
N VAL A 43 -0.33 16.31 -7.95
CA VAL A 43 -1.16 16.57 -9.14
C VAL A 43 -2.47 15.79 -9.10
N VAL A 44 -2.46 14.55 -8.59
CA VAL A 44 -3.66 13.76 -8.36
C VAL A 44 -4.51 14.43 -7.28
N ALA A 45 -3.94 14.82 -6.16
CA ALA A 45 -4.64 15.56 -5.09
C ALA A 45 -5.20 16.89 -5.60
N TRP A 46 -4.44 17.65 -6.40
CA TRP A 46 -4.91 18.91 -7.00
C TRP A 46 -6.02 18.70 -8.03
N LYS A 47 -5.92 17.66 -8.88
CA LYS A 47 -6.99 17.30 -9.81
C LYS A 47 -8.25 16.85 -9.07
N VAL A 48 -8.11 16.08 -7.99
CA VAL A 48 -9.21 15.69 -7.10
C VAL A 48 -9.86 16.94 -6.49
N LEU A 49 -9.06 17.85 -5.94
CA LEU A 49 -9.55 19.08 -5.33
C LEU A 49 -10.25 20.01 -6.34
N ASN A 50 -9.72 20.10 -7.56
CA ASN A 50 -10.32 20.93 -8.63
C ASN A 50 -11.60 20.32 -9.22
N ALA A 51 -11.65 18.99 -9.36
CA ALA A 51 -12.85 18.27 -9.75
C ALA A 51 -13.94 18.35 -8.65
N TYR A 52 -13.52 18.32 -7.39
CA TYR A 52 -14.37 18.53 -6.21
C TYR A 52 -15.05 19.90 -6.22
N ASN A 53 -14.31 20.97 -6.48
CA ASN A 53 -14.86 22.35 -6.49
C ASN A 53 -15.85 22.60 -7.64
N ASN A 54 -15.90 21.72 -8.64
CA ASN A 54 -16.76 21.85 -9.83
C ASN A 54 -17.90 20.81 -9.92
N SER A 55 -18.01 19.86 -8.97
CA SER A 55 -19.01 18.80 -9.05
C SER A 55 -20.26 19.16 -8.25
N THR A 56 -21.32 19.51 -8.94
CA THR A 56 -22.68 19.70 -8.37
C THR A 56 -23.62 18.55 -8.71
N ASP A 57 -23.10 17.40 -9.19
CA ASP A 57 -23.93 16.36 -9.79
C ASP A 57 -24.32 15.26 -8.79
N PRO A 58 -25.63 14.95 -8.69
CA PRO A 58 -26.09 13.84 -7.86
C PRO A 58 -25.59 12.49 -8.41
N THR A 59 -25.25 11.61 -7.52
CA THR A 59 -24.88 10.22 -7.82
C THR A 59 -25.93 9.53 -8.69
N VAL A 60 -25.50 8.94 -9.79
CA VAL A 60 -26.33 7.98 -10.51
C VAL A 60 -26.37 6.71 -9.66
N ALA A 61 -27.45 6.52 -8.93
CA ALA A 61 -27.61 5.39 -8.03
C ALA A 61 -27.38 4.05 -8.76
N GLY A 62 -26.52 3.19 -8.21
CA GLY A 62 -26.27 1.85 -8.72
C GLY A 62 -25.28 1.73 -9.89
N ARG A 63 -24.70 2.83 -10.39
CA ARG A 63 -23.75 2.85 -11.52
C ARG A 63 -22.51 3.68 -11.23
N PRO A 64 -21.64 3.23 -10.33
CA PRO A 64 -20.49 4.03 -9.87
C PRO A 64 -19.49 4.34 -10.98
N LEU A 65 -19.35 3.48 -11.98
CA LEU A 65 -18.35 3.63 -13.03
C LEU A 65 -18.89 4.38 -14.26
N SER A 66 -20.20 4.58 -14.37
CA SER A 66 -20.82 5.32 -15.49
C SER A 66 -20.91 6.81 -15.25
N ASN A 67 -20.74 7.27 -14.01
CA ASN A 67 -20.73 8.69 -13.68
C ASN A 67 -19.38 9.31 -14.07
N PRO A 68 -19.33 10.24 -15.05
CA PRO A 68 -18.06 10.83 -15.53
C PRO A 68 -17.38 11.73 -14.50
N HIS A 69 -18.08 12.11 -13.44
CA HIS A 69 -17.56 12.98 -12.36
C HIS A 69 -17.05 12.16 -11.16
N THR A 70 -17.23 10.84 -11.17
CA THR A 70 -16.68 9.99 -10.11
C THR A 70 -15.20 9.71 -10.34
N HIS A 71 -14.52 9.43 -9.25
CA HIS A 71 -13.16 8.88 -9.24
C HIS A 71 -13.19 7.56 -8.51
N LEU A 72 -12.51 6.56 -9.06
CA LEU A 72 -12.28 5.32 -8.36
C LEU A 72 -11.02 5.47 -7.51
N HIS A 73 -11.11 5.18 -6.22
CA HIS A 73 -9.97 5.27 -5.31
C HIS A 73 -9.39 3.91 -4.96
N THR A 74 -10.23 2.88 -4.89
CA THR A 74 -9.78 1.52 -4.55
C THR A 74 -10.75 0.47 -5.04
N VAL A 75 -10.21 -0.70 -5.36
CA VAL A 75 -10.95 -1.96 -5.54
C VAL A 75 -10.46 -2.93 -4.49
N ALA A 76 -11.37 -3.59 -3.79
CA ALA A 76 -11.04 -4.64 -2.85
C ALA A 76 -11.92 -5.87 -3.08
N MET A 77 -11.42 -7.04 -2.68
CA MET A 77 -12.20 -8.27 -2.64
C MET A 77 -12.65 -8.54 -1.21
N GLY A 78 -13.85 -9.10 -1.09
CA GLY A 78 -14.32 -9.69 0.14
C GLY A 78 -13.65 -11.04 0.43
N VAL A 79 -14.00 -11.64 1.57
CA VAL A 79 -13.57 -13.00 1.91
C VAL A 79 -14.15 -14.03 0.92
N LYS A 80 -15.37 -13.77 0.43
CA LYS A 80 -15.99 -14.58 -0.63
C LYS A 80 -15.57 -14.05 -2.01
N PRO A 81 -15.24 -14.92 -2.96
CA PRO A 81 -14.66 -14.51 -4.25
C PRO A 81 -15.59 -13.72 -5.16
N GLU A 82 -16.91 -13.81 -4.94
CA GLU A 82 -17.93 -13.04 -5.66
C GLU A 82 -18.18 -11.65 -5.07
N VAL A 83 -17.64 -11.37 -3.88
CA VAL A 83 -17.83 -10.08 -3.21
C VAL A 83 -16.71 -9.13 -3.60
N LEU A 84 -17.10 -7.98 -4.15
CA LEU A 84 -16.21 -6.90 -4.53
C LEU A 84 -16.68 -5.59 -3.91
N TYR A 85 -15.72 -4.73 -3.61
CA TYR A 85 -15.95 -3.40 -3.08
C TYR A 85 -15.27 -2.36 -3.98
N LEU A 86 -15.97 -1.25 -4.24
CA LEU A 86 -15.41 -0.07 -4.90
C LEU A 86 -15.48 1.11 -3.94
N GLY A 87 -14.32 1.65 -3.60
CA GLY A 87 -14.22 2.93 -2.91
C GLY A 87 -14.12 4.05 -3.94
N THR A 88 -15.07 4.96 -3.90
CA THR A 88 -15.20 6.05 -4.87
C THR A 88 -15.30 7.41 -4.19
N HIS A 89 -15.31 8.48 -5.00
CA HIS A 89 -15.61 9.82 -4.54
C HIS A 89 -17.01 9.93 -3.89
N TYR A 90 -17.95 9.07 -4.27
CA TYR A 90 -19.33 9.08 -3.79
C TYR A 90 -19.64 7.96 -2.79
N GLY A 91 -18.62 7.44 -2.11
CA GLY A 91 -18.79 6.42 -1.08
C GLY A 91 -18.41 5.02 -1.52
N LEU A 92 -19.00 4.04 -0.83
CA LEU A 92 -18.76 2.62 -1.02
C LEU A 92 -19.85 1.99 -1.89
N PHE A 93 -19.44 1.21 -2.87
CA PHE A 93 -20.30 0.31 -3.65
C PHE A 93 -19.86 -1.12 -3.40
N THR A 94 -20.83 -2.01 -3.22
CA THR A 94 -20.61 -3.41 -2.93
C THR A 94 -21.27 -4.28 -3.98
N SER A 95 -20.53 -5.19 -4.58
CA SER A 95 -21.09 -6.24 -5.41
C SER A 95 -21.01 -7.58 -4.67
N THR A 96 -22.08 -8.38 -4.76
CA THR A 96 -22.11 -9.75 -4.23
C THR A 96 -22.30 -10.80 -5.34
N ASP A 97 -22.17 -10.37 -6.58
CA ASP A 97 -22.43 -11.18 -7.79
C ASP A 97 -21.28 -11.12 -8.82
N GLY A 98 -20.06 -10.82 -8.34
CA GLY A 98 -18.85 -10.76 -9.17
C GLY A 98 -18.77 -9.51 -10.05
N GLY A 99 -19.40 -8.41 -9.62
CA GLY A 99 -19.33 -7.12 -10.31
C GLY A 99 -20.42 -6.89 -11.35
N ARG A 100 -21.53 -7.65 -11.30
CA ARG A 100 -22.66 -7.46 -12.20
C ARG A 100 -23.59 -6.36 -11.74
N THR A 101 -23.79 -6.25 -10.42
CA THR A 101 -24.57 -5.17 -9.79
C THR A 101 -23.80 -4.52 -8.66
N TRP A 102 -24.09 -3.24 -8.41
CA TRP A 102 -23.33 -2.40 -7.49
C TRP A 102 -24.24 -1.56 -6.59
N PRO A 103 -24.89 -2.17 -5.60
CA PRO A 103 -25.57 -1.40 -4.57
C PRO A 103 -24.61 -0.45 -3.84
N GLN A 104 -25.05 0.79 -3.62
CA GLN A 104 -24.33 1.77 -2.85
C GLN A 104 -24.65 1.64 -1.35
N SER A 105 -23.64 1.73 -0.49
CA SER A 105 -23.85 1.92 0.94
C SER A 105 -24.38 3.32 1.22
N HIS A 106 -25.48 3.41 1.95
CA HIS A 106 -26.15 4.65 2.29
C HIS A 106 -25.95 5.04 3.77
N GLY A 107 -26.51 6.18 4.16
CA GLY A 107 -26.49 6.67 5.54
C GLY A 107 -25.21 7.45 5.87
N THR A 108 -24.47 7.03 6.87
CA THR A 108 -23.29 7.76 7.38
C THR A 108 -22.24 8.08 6.30
N LEU A 109 -22.13 7.24 5.27
CA LEU A 109 -21.13 7.41 4.20
C LEU A 109 -21.55 8.34 3.05
N ASN A 110 -22.78 8.85 3.05
CA ASN A 110 -23.30 9.68 1.93
C ASN A 110 -22.45 10.91 1.62
N ASN A 111 -21.72 11.42 2.62
CA ASN A 111 -20.90 12.63 2.49
C ASN A 111 -19.39 12.33 2.58
N TYR A 112 -19.00 11.09 2.28
CA TYR A 112 -17.61 10.66 2.35
C TYR A 112 -17.17 9.97 1.06
N MET A 113 -15.99 10.32 0.58
CA MET A 113 -15.27 9.47 -0.35
C MET A 113 -14.58 8.32 0.41
N VAL A 114 -14.47 7.16 -0.21
CA VAL A 114 -13.81 5.98 0.34
C VAL A 114 -12.51 5.74 -0.40
N THR A 115 -11.37 5.81 0.32
CA THR A 115 -10.04 5.74 -0.29
C THR A 115 -9.28 4.44 -0.02
N ALA A 116 -9.62 3.73 1.05
CA ALA A 116 -9.06 2.42 1.35
C ALA A 116 -10.10 1.52 2.00
N ILE A 117 -9.96 0.20 1.81
CA ILE A 117 -10.90 -0.81 2.30
C ILE A 117 -10.09 -1.98 2.85
N ALA A 118 -10.44 -2.43 4.05
CA ALA A 118 -9.98 -3.68 4.62
C ALA A 118 -11.17 -4.51 5.12
N VAL A 119 -11.12 -5.82 4.87
CA VAL A 119 -12.15 -6.78 5.32
C VAL A 119 -11.51 -7.69 6.36
N SER A 120 -12.18 -7.91 7.47
CA SER A 120 -11.69 -8.85 8.47
C SER A 120 -11.63 -10.27 7.89
N PRO A 121 -10.47 -10.96 7.97
CA PRO A 121 -10.34 -12.31 7.42
C PRO A 121 -11.18 -13.34 8.17
N SER A 122 -11.45 -13.11 9.45
CA SER A 122 -12.23 -14.01 10.32
C SER A 122 -13.72 -13.75 10.31
N ASN A 123 -14.18 -12.56 9.87
CA ASN A 123 -15.60 -12.21 9.79
C ASN A 123 -15.88 -11.29 8.58
N PRO A 124 -16.47 -11.80 7.49
CA PRO A 124 -16.72 -11.02 6.28
C PRO A 124 -17.71 -9.85 6.45
N ASN A 125 -18.44 -9.81 7.55
CA ASN A 125 -19.35 -8.70 7.86
C ASN A 125 -18.64 -7.52 8.52
N ILE A 126 -17.37 -7.68 8.91
CA ILE A 126 -16.59 -6.62 9.55
C ILE A 126 -15.65 -5.99 8.54
N LEU A 127 -15.84 -4.70 8.32
CA LEU A 127 -15.05 -3.88 7.40
C LEU A 127 -14.50 -2.65 8.09
N ALA A 128 -13.35 -2.20 7.60
CA ALA A 128 -12.79 -0.90 7.92
C ALA A 128 -12.49 -0.12 6.65
N LEU A 129 -12.82 1.17 6.63
CA LEU A 129 -12.60 2.07 5.50
C LEU A 129 -11.80 3.29 5.95
N ILE A 130 -10.94 3.80 5.09
CA ILE A 130 -10.52 5.19 5.20
C ILE A 130 -11.54 6.04 4.46
N VAL A 131 -12.09 7.02 5.15
CA VAL A 131 -13.12 7.91 4.64
C VAL A 131 -12.70 9.38 4.77
N ILE A 132 -12.94 10.15 3.72
CA ILE A 132 -12.61 11.57 3.63
C ILE A 132 -13.90 12.33 3.35
N PRO A 133 -14.25 13.35 4.16
CA PRO A 133 -15.45 14.15 3.92
C PRO A 133 -15.46 14.81 2.54
N THR A 134 -16.57 14.72 1.81
CA THR A 134 -16.73 15.36 0.49
C THR A 134 -17.10 16.83 0.59
N SER A 135 -17.77 17.24 1.66
CA SER A 135 -18.03 18.65 1.96
C SER A 135 -16.90 19.19 2.83
N GLY A 136 -16.18 20.21 2.40
CA GLY A 136 -15.06 20.83 3.13
C GLY A 136 -15.41 21.48 4.49
N LEU A 137 -16.39 20.94 5.21
CA LEU A 137 -16.95 21.46 6.45
C LEU A 137 -16.19 21.00 7.69
N GLY A 138 -14.84 21.04 7.68
CA GLY A 138 -14.05 20.90 8.90
C GLY A 138 -14.13 19.52 9.60
N GLN A 139 -14.73 18.53 8.97
CA GLN A 139 -14.74 17.16 9.46
C GLN A 139 -13.39 16.50 9.14
N PRO A 140 -12.72 15.84 10.08
CA PRO A 140 -11.46 15.17 9.82
C PRO A 140 -11.68 13.93 8.95
N SER A 141 -10.66 13.56 8.16
CA SER A 141 -10.55 12.23 7.59
C SER A 141 -10.43 11.20 8.71
N CYS A 142 -11.09 10.05 8.58
CA CYS A 142 -11.22 9.11 9.68
C CYS A 142 -11.33 7.66 9.19
N VAL A 143 -11.44 6.74 10.13
CA VAL A 143 -11.71 5.33 9.85
C VAL A 143 -13.19 5.06 10.15
N ALA A 144 -13.88 4.43 9.20
CA ALA A 144 -15.25 3.96 9.38
C ALA A 144 -15.26 2.45 9.53
N PHE A 145 -15.98 1.93 10.51
CA PHE A 145 -16.14 0.50 10.77
C PHE A 145 -17.59 0.07 10.54
N SER A 146 -17.76 -1.09 9.89
CA SER A 146 -19.04 -1.79 9.80
C SER A 146 -18.96 -3.13 10.52
N ARG A 147 -20.09 -3.57 11.10
CA ARG A 147 -20.28 -4.89 11.73
C ARG A 147 -21.30 -5.76 10.99
N ASP A 148 -21.90 -5.25 9.94
CA ASP A 148 -23.06 -5.80 9.23
C ASP A 148 -22.89 -5.83 7.71
N GLY A 149 -21.65 -6.02 7.24
CA GLY A 149 -21.35 -6.14 5.81
C GLY A 149 -21.44 -4.83 5.02
N GLY A 150 -21.33 -3.67 5.72
CA GLY A 150 -21.37 -2.35 5.08
C GLY A 150 -22.74 -1.71 5.05
N THR A 151 -23.72 -2.23 5.83
CA THR A 151 -25.06 -1.63 5.92
C THR A 151 -25.06 -0.41 6.84
N THR A 152 -24.41 -0.51 8.01
CA THR A 152 -24.24 0.61 8.95
C THR A 152 -22.78 0.86 9.27
N TRP A 153 -22.45 2.09 9.65
CA TRP A 153 -21.08 2.53 9.85
C TRP A 153 -20.92 3.36 11.13
N GLN A 154 -19.86 3.07 11.86
CA GLN A 154 -19.39 3.82 13.00
C GLN A 154 -18.09 4.54 12.61
N ILE A 155 -18.06 5.85 12.78
CA ILE A 155 -16.86 6.66 12.53
C ILE A 155 -15.97 6.63 13.77
N SER A 156 -14.66 6.47 13.54
CA SER A 156 -13.65 6.50 14.61
C SER A 156 -12.47 7.39 14.18
N THR A 157 -12.03 8.20 15.12
CA THR A 157 -10.82 9.03 14.99
C THR A 157 -9.97 8.81 16.24
N PRO A 158 -8.68 8.40 16.08
CA PRO A 158 -7.79 8.27 17.22
C PRO A 158 -7.64 9.59 17.98
N SER A 159 -7.66 9.53 19.31
CA SER A 159 -7.46 10.69 20.17
C SER A 159 -5.98 11.07 20.27
N GLY A 160 -5.69 12.35 20.52
CA GLY A 160 -4.33 12.84 20.76
C GLY A 160 -3.44 13.00 19.52
N LEU A 161 -3.98 12.79 18.32
CA LEU A 161 -3.27 13.07 17.09
C LEU A 161 -3.18 14.57 16.78
N SER A 162 -2.09 14.97 16.12
CA SER A 162 -1.98 16.30 15.53
C SER A 162 -3.13 16.57 14.56
N SER A 163 -3.58 17.82 14.45
CA SER A 163 -4.55 18.24 13.45
C SER A 163 -4.05 18.05 12.00
N SER A 164 -2.74 17.88 11.82
CA SER A 164 -2.13 17.57 10.52
C SER A 164 -2.13 16.06 10.20
N ALA A 165 -2.42 15.20 11.18
CA ALA A 165 -2.45 13.76 10.96
C ALA A 165 -3.72 13.37 10.21
N TYR A 166 -3.55 12.58 9.14
CA TYR A 166 -4.68 12.06 8.38
C TYR A 166 -4.42 10.61 7.95
N PRO A 167 -5.46 9.76 7.95
CA PRO A 167 -5.32 8.35 7.60
C PRO A 167 -5.11 8.19 6.10
N TYR A 168 -4.25 7.24 5.73
CA TYR A 168 -3.89 6.95 4.35
C TYR A 168 -4.33 5.56 3.91
N THR A 169 -4.10 4.56 4.74
CA THR A 169 -4.44 3.16 4.44
C THR A 169 -4.87 2.43 5.70
N VAL A 170 -5.59 1.33 5.51
CA VAL A 170 -6.04 0.45 6.59
C VAL A 170 -5.77 -1.00 6.22
N LYS A 171 -5.39 -1.81 7.20
CA LYS A 171 -5.14 -3.25 7.09
C LYS A 171 -5.92 -3.99 8.16
N ALA A 172 -6.41 -5.17 7.84
CA ALA A 172 -6.98 -6.06 8.84
C ALA A 172 -5.88 -6.85 9.53
N GLY A 173 -6.03 -7.06 10.84
CA GLY A 173 -5.23 -8.00 11.61
C GLY A 173 -5.78 -9.42 11.54
N SER A 174 -5.03 -10.37 12.09
CA SER A 174 -5.41 -11.79 12.16
C SER A 174 -5.86 -12.26 13.54
N GLY A 175 -5.72 -11.41 14.58
CA GLY A 175 -5.99 -11.79 15.97
C GLY A 175 -7.48 -11.99 16.25
N ASN A 176 -8.25 -10.93 16.14
CA ASN A 176 -9.70 -10.99 16.29
C ASN A 176 -10.38 -10.21 15.16
N SER A 177 -11.66 -10.39 15.00
CA SER A 177 -12.40 -9.75 13.91
C SER A 177 -12.46 -8.21 14.00
N GLY A 178 -12.15 -7.64 15.15
CA GLY A 178 -12.10 -6.20 15.40
C GLY A 178 -10.70 -5.60 15.31
N GLN A 179 -9.67 -6.40 15.01
CA GLN A 179 -8.30 -5.94 14.91
C GLN A 179 -8.03 -5.34 13.53
N PHE A 180 -7.63 -4.06 13.54
CA PHE A 180 -7.23 -3.33 12.33
C PHE A 180 -6.06 -2.40 12.64
N TYR A 181 -5.28 -2.11 11.60
CA TYR A 181 -4.17 -1.18 11.62
C TYR A 181 -4.44 -0.06 10.63
N ALA A 182 -4.26 1.19 11.03
CA ALA A 182 -4.38 2.34 10.16
C ALA A 182 -3.09 3.15 10.15
N PHE A 183 -2.58 3.49 8.97
CA PHE A 183 -1.46 4.38 8.82
C PHE A 183 -1.96 5.82 8.74
N TYR A 184 -1.42 6.65 9.61
CA TYR A 184 -1.63 8.08 9.63
C TYR A 184 -0.35 8.82 9.26
N PHE A 185 -0.39 9.68 8.27
CA PHE A 185 0.71 10.60 8.04
C PHE A 185 0.96 11.43 9.29
N TYR A 186 2.22 11.62 9.64
CA TYR A 186 2.70 12.33 10.85
C TYR A 186 2.39 11.65 12.19
N ALA A 187 1.84 10.44 12.19
CA ALA A 187 1.60 9.67 13.40
C ALA A 187 2.02 8.19 13.31
N GLY A 188 2.28 7.68 12.08
CA GLY A 188 2.67 6.30 11.85
C GLY A 188 1.48 5.33 11.88
N TRP A 189 1.77 4.07 12.21
CA TRP A 189 0.77 3.02 12.30
C TRP A 189 0.14 2.97 13.68
N LEU A 190 -1.18 2.90 13.70
CA LEU A 190 -1.99 2.72 14.90
C LEU A 190 -2.79 1.44 14.78
N GLU A 191 -2.91 0.68 15.87
CA GLU A 191 -3.72 -0.52 16.00
C GLU A 191 -5.01 -0.21 16.77
N THR A 192 -6.08 -0.87 16.39
CA THR A 192 -7.29 -1.06 17.19
C THR A 192 -7.64 -2.54 17.27
N ARG A 193 -8.19 -3.00 18.37
CA ARG A 193 -8.68 -4.38 18.58
C ARG A 193 -10.18 -4.44 18.83
N ASP A 194 -10.85 -3.29 18.83
CA ASP A 194 -12.25 -3.10 19.22
C ASP A 194 -13.02 -2.20 18.25
N LEU A 195 -12.62 -2.23 16.96
CA LEU A 195 -13.24 -1.45 15.88
C LEU A 195 -13.19 0.06 16.14
N GLY A 196 -12.04 0.53 16.60
CA GLY A 196 -11.74 1.95 16.75
C GLY A 196 -12.25 2.59 18.02
N ALA A 197 -12.73 1.81 19.01
CA ALA A 197 -13.04 2.37 20.32
C ALA A 197 -11.77 2.84 21.04
N HIS A 198 -10.68 2.08 20.88
CA HIS A 198 -9.34 2.45 21.38
C HIS A 198 -8.31 2.25 20.27
N TRP A 199 -7.28 3.13 20.28
CA TRP A 199 -6.17 3.11 19.32
C TRP A 199 -4.84 3.17 20.05
N TYR A 200 -3.88 2.37 19.59
CA TYR A 200 -2.55 2.24 20.16
C TYR A 200 -1.49 2.39 19.07
N PRO A 201 -0.44 3.20 19.27
CA PRO A 201 0.65 3.28 18.30
C PRO A 201 1.49 2.00 18.36
N ILE A 202 1.73 1.39 17.19
CA ILE A 202 2.67 0.27 17.04
C ILE A 202 4.03 0.72 16.51
N THR A 203 4.15 1.95 16.04
CA THR A 203 5.42 2.56 15.65
C THR A 203 5.81 3.57 16.71
N ARG A 204 6.68 3.17 17.63
CA ARG A 204 7.20 4.02 18.71
C ARG A 204 8.64 4.39 18.41
N ASP A 205 9.11 5.47 19.04
CA ASP A 205 10.50 5.94 19.04
C ASP A 205 11.11 6.13 17.64
N THR A 206 12.05 5.27 17.25
CA THR A 206 12.84 5.43 16.03
C THR A 206 12.06 5.27 14.74
N LEU A 207 10.95 4.51 14.75
CA LEU A 207 10.14 4.23 13.56
C LEU A 207 9.02 5.25 13.33
N SER A 208 8.67 6.05 14.33
CA SER A 208 7.56 7.01 14.24
C SER A 208 7.76 8.12 13.19
N ASN A 209 9.01 8.46 12.89
CA ASN A 209 9.37 9.51 11.92
C ASN A 209 9.72 8.98 10.52
N MET A 210 9.57 7.67 10.29
CA MET A 210 9.93 7.02 9.04
C MET A 210 8.69 6.85 8.15
N GLN A 211 8.90 6.89 6.84
CA GLN A 211 7.83 6.64 5.86
C GLN A 211 7.65 5.12 5.65
N MET A 212 7.17 4.45 6.68
CA MET A 212 6.96 3.00 6.73
C MET A 212 5.51 2.68 6.33
N THR A 213 5.20 2.76 5.05
CA THR A 213 3.81 2.67 4.55
C THR A 213 3.34 1.26 4.23
N SER A 214 4.25 0.29 4.20
CA SER A 214 3.94 -1.11 3.89
C SER A 214 3.88 -1.94 5.17
N LEU A 215 2.69 -2.38 5.57
CA LEU A 215 2.48 -3.30 6.69
C LEU A 215 1.97 -4.64 6.17
N LEU A 216 2.61 -5.73 6.60
CA LEU A 216 2.11 -7.09 6.49
C LEU A 216 1.74 -7.59 7.88
N THR A 217 0.51 -8.04 8.02
CA THR A 217 0.02 -8.79 9.19
C THR A 217 0.09 -10.28 8.87
N ASP A 218 0.70 -11.05 9.73
CA ASP A 218 0.77 -12.49 9.54
C ASP A 218 -0.64 -13.11 9.65
N PRO A 219 -1.09 -13.92 8.68
CA PRO A 219 -2.46 -14.43 8.67
C PRO A 219 -2.77 -15.43 9.80
N PHE A 220 -1.76 -15.97 10.49
CA PHE A 220 -1.92 -17.00 11.52
C PHE A 220 -1.33 -16.63 12.88
N ASP A 221 -0.50 -15.59 12.92
CA ASP A 221 0.09 -15.08 14.16
C ASP A 221 -0.20 -13.57 14.28
N PRO A 222 -1.14 -13.16 15.13
CA PRO A 222 -1.49 -11.75 15.28
C PRO A 222 -0.36 -10.90 15.89
N ASN A 223 0.63 -11.53 16.53
CA ASN A 223 1.77 -10.83 17.10
C ASN A 223 2.91 -10.65 16.10
N HIS A 224 2.84 -11.33 14.95
CA HIS A 224 3.89 -11.29 13.94
C HIS A 224 3.56 -10.29 12.84
N LEU A 225 4.37 -9.26 12.74
CA LEU A 225 4.18 -8.15 11.81
C LEU A 225 5.48 -7.85 11.06
N PHE A 226 5.34 -7.39 9.81
CA PHE A 226 6.44 -6.78 9.07
C PHE A 226 6.08 -5.35 8.69
N LEU A 227 7.04 -4.45 8.85
CA LEU A 227 6.91 -3.04 8.53
C LEU A 227 8.00 -2.62 7.56
N GLY A 228 7.60 -2.11 6.41
CA GLY A 228 8.50 -1.73 5.32
C GLY A 228 8.32 -0.30 4.85
N GLY A 229 9.41 0.31 4.42
CA GLY A 229 9.43 1.66 3.87
C GLY A 229 10.82 2.12 3.47
N ASP A 230 11.07 3.42 3.59
CA ASP A 230 12.30 4.09 3.14
C ASP A 230 13.57 3.68 3.93
N GLN A 231 13.41 3.09 5.11
CA GLN A 231 14.51 2.61 5.95
C GLN A 231 14.70 1.07 5.90
N GLY A 232 14.07 0.38 4.95
CA GLY A 232 14.15 -1.06 4.78
C GLY A 232 12.99 -1.81 5.41
N LEU A 233 13.23 -3.05 5.83
CA LEU A 233 12.24 -3.95 6.40
C LEU A 233 12.53 -4.21 7.87
N TYR A 234 11.48 -4.16 8.68
CA TYR A 234 11.48 -4.49 10.10
C TYR A 234 10.49 -5.60 10.39
N GLU A 235 10.78 -6.41 11.39
CA GLU A 235 9.98 -7.53 11.88
C GLU A 235 9.69 -7.37 13.36
N SER A 236 8.46 -7.66 13.76
CA SER A 236 8.01 -7.72 15.16
C SER A 236 7.36 -9.06 15.43
N HIS A 237 7.60 -9.62 16.62
CA HIS A 237 6.96 -10.84 17.14
C HIS A 237 6.10 -10.57 18.38
N ASP A 238 5.83 -9.30 18.68
CA ASP A 238 5.08 -8.85 19.85
C ASP A 238 4.09 -7.72 19.52
N ASP A 239 3.47 -7.84 18.32
CA ASP A 239 2.41 -6.93 17.84
C ASP A 239 2.86 -5.45 17.77
N GLY A 240 4.14 -5.26 17.42
CA GLY A 240 4.71 -3.93 17.18
C GLY A 240 5.27 -3.23 18.43
N ASP A 241 5.35 -3.91 19.58
CA ASP A 241 6.01 -3.34 20.76
C ASP A 241 7.52 -3.21 20.55
N HIS A 242 8.15 -4.18 19.88
CA HIS A 242 9.57 -4.14 19.49
C HIS A 242 9.75 -4.51 18.03
N TRP A 243 10.69 -3.81 17.37
CA TRP A 243 10.99 -3.99 15.97
C TRP A 243 12.46 -4.29 15.74
N LEU A 244 12.74 -5.33 14.95
CA LEU A 244 14.08 -5.74 14.55
C LEU A 244 14.29 -5.47 13.06
N ASN A 245 15.36 -4.76 12.71
CA ASN A 245 15.71 -4.50 11.31
C ASN A 245 16.21 -5.77 10.62
N ILE A 246 15.64 -6.12 9.46
CA ILE A 246 16.10 -7.21 8.60
C ILE A 246 17.15 -6.65 7.64
N SER A 247 18.38 -6.52 8.13
CA SER A 247 19.50 -5.87 7.43
C SER A 247 19.90 -6.51 6.10
N ALA A 248 19.49 -7.76 5.84
CA ALA A 248 19.73 -8.45 4.56
C ALA A 248 18.86 -7.87 3.42
N ILE A 249 17.76 -7.16 3.74
CA ILE A 249 16.88 -6.54 2.75
C ILE A 249 17.26 -5.07 2.61
N GLN A 250 17.73 -4.70 1.43
CA GLN A 250 18.23 -3.37 1.13
C GLN A 250 17.23 -2.59 0.28
N GLY A 251 17.21 -1.27 0.48
CA GLY A 251 16.41 -0.33 -0.30
C GLY A 251 15.05 -0.01 0.33
N ASN A 252 14.29 0.83 -0.37
CA ASN A 252 12.96 1.24 0.04
C ASN A 252 11.96 0.12 -0.27
N VAL A 253 11.33 -0.41 0.77
CA VAL A 253 10.32 -1.49 0.64
C VAL A 253 9.04 -0.93 0.01
N GLN A 254 8.71 -1.44 -1.16
CA GLN A 254 7.52 -1.07 -1.91
C GLN A 254 6.34 -2.00 -1.59
N SER A 255 6.62 -3.28 -1.38
CA SER A 255 5.60 -4.29 -1.12
C SER A 255 6.18 -5.47 -0.35
N ILE A 256 5.44 -5.93 0.64
CA ILE A 256 5.71 -7.19 1.35
C ILE A 256 4.42 -8.00 1.42
N ILE A 257 4.53 -9.30 1.12
CA ILE A 257 3.43 -10.26 1.15
C ILE A 257 3.89 -11.59 1.73
N ALA A 258 2.93 -12.37 2.23
CA ALA A 258 3.14 -13.75 2.70
C ALA A 258 2.16 -14.72 2.05
N THR A 259 2.57 -15.99 1.96
CA THR A 259 1.65 -17.09 1.65
C THR A 259 0.83 -17.48 2.88
N VAL A 260 -0.29 -18.17 2.65
CA VAL A 260 -1.08 -18.77 3.74
C VAL A 260 -0.75 -20.27 3.97
N THR A 261 0.39 -20.72 3.45
CA THR A 261 0.89 -22.10 3.66
C THR A 261 1.75 -22.19 4.92
N THR A 262 1.95 -23.37 5.44
CA THR A 262 2.89 -23.64 6.54
C THR A 262 4.00 -24.57 6.03
N PRO A 263 5.28 -24.21 6.11
CA PRO A 263 5.80 -22.88 6.51
C PRO A 263 5.48 -21.81 5.47
N ARG A 264 5.30 -20.58 5.93
CA ARG A 264 5.05 -19.41 5.06
C ARG A 264 6.27 -19.09 4.19
N ILE A 265 6.00 -18.52 3.04
CA ILE A 265 7.03 -17.88 2.22
C ILE A 265 6.70 -16.38 2.19
N TYR A 266 7.68 -15.58 2.53
CA TYR A 266 7.61 -14.12 2.46
C TYR A 266 8.28 -13.65 1.18
N TYR A 267 7.69 -12.61 0.57
CA TYR A 267 8.21 -11.96 -0.62
C TYR A 267 8.26 -10.47 -0.38
N CYS A 268 9.42 -9.86 -0.60
CA CYS A 268 9.62 -8.44 -0.43
C CYS A 268 10.19 -7.83 -1.71
N ALA A 269 9.54 -6.79 -2.21
CA ALA A 269 10.05 -5.99 -3.31
C ALA A 269 10.50 -4.62 -2.78
N THR A 270 11.72 -4.24 -3.15
CA THR A 270 12.31 -2.94 -2.86
C THR A 270 12.71 -2.24 -4.15
N ASP A 271 13.10 -0.99 -4.09
CA ASP A 271 13.68 -0.27 -5.22
C ASP A 271 15.07 -0.80 -5.64
N GLN A 272 15.66 -1.72 -4.88
CA GLN A 272 16.96 -2.33 -5.14
C GLN A 272 16.91 -3.82 -5.47
N GLY A 273 15.75 -4.48 -5.31
CA GLY A 273 15.67 -5.90 -5.59
C GLY A 273 14.36 -6.55 -5.17
N PHE A 274 14.30 -7.83 -5.44
CA PHE A 274 13.23 -8.72 -5.04
C PHE A 274 13.82 -9.82 -4.17
N TYR A 275 13.21 -10.05 -2.99
CA TYR A 275 13.67 -10.97 -1.98
C TYR A 275 12.59 -11.96 -1.63
N HIS A 276 12.99 -13.18 -1.27
CA HIS A 276 12.09 -14.16 -0.67
C HIS A 276 12.81 -14.99 0.38
N TRP A 277 12.07 -15.44 1.37
CA TRP A 277 12.56 -16.37 2.40
C TRP A 277 11.41 -17.19 2.96
N ARG A 278 11.77 -18.28 3.61
CA ARG A 278 10.83 -19.17 4.29
C ARG A 278 10.78 -18.82 5.77
N GLU A 279 9.61 -18.90 6.35
CA GLU A 279 9.40 -18.81 7.80
C GLU A 279 10.38 -19.71 8.57
N GLY A 280 10.99 -19.16 9.64
CA GLY A 280 11.99 -19.83 10.46
C GLY A 280 13.36 -20.02 9.81
N SER A 281 13.58 -19.54 8.57
CA SER A 281 14.87 -19.56 7.91
C SER A 281 15.63 -18.27 8.12
N SER A 282 16.91 -18.39 8.48
CA SER A 282 17.83 -17.24 8.47
C SER A 282 18.33 -16.86 7.07
N GLN A 283 18.06 -17.72 6.06
CA GLN A 283 18.49 -17.49 4.69
C GLN A 283 17.44 -16.66 3.92
N ILE A 284 17.79 -15.44 3.57
CA ILE A 284 17.03 -14.56 2.68
C ILE A 284 17.69 -14.60 1.30
N THR A 285 16.91 -14.94 0.29
CA THR A 285 17.38 -15.04 -1.10
C THR A 285 17.02 -13.77 -1.86
N GLN A 286 18.02 -13.09 -2.42
CA GLN A 286 17.79 -11.99 -3.36
C GLN A 286 17.76 -12.56 -4.79
N VAL A 287 16.72 -12.23 -5.55
CA VAL A 287 16.63 -12.54 -6.97
C VAL A 287 17.34 -11.43 -7.75
N THR A 288 18.53 -11.75 -8.27
CA THR A 288 19.43 -10.75 -8.87
C THR A 288 19.14 -10.45 -10.33
N HIS A 289 18.43 -11.33 -11.03
CA HIS A 289 18.14 -11.21 -12.46
C HIS A 289 16.63 -11.16 -12.71
N LEU A 290 16.04 -10.01 -12.47
CA LEU A 290 14.67 -9.75 -12.86
C LEU A 290 14.61 -9.31 -14.33
N PRO A 291 13.67 -9.83 -15.14
CA PRO A 291 13.54 -9.43 -16.54
C PRO A 291 12.96 -8.01 -16.71
N MET A 292 12.41 -7.44 -15.65
CA MET A 292 11.84 -6.10 -15.63
C MET A 292 12.90 -5.05 -15.26
N ALA A 293 12.81 -3.88 -15.88
CA ALA A 293 13.77 -2.78 -15.67
C ALA A 293 13.70 -2.17 -14.26
N ILE A 294 12.54 -2.28 -13.60
CA ILE A 294 12.27 -1.76 -12.27
C ILE A 294 11.69 -2.90 -11.44
N PRO A 295 12.15 -3.13 -10.21
CA PRO A 295 11.52 -4.11 -9.32
C PRO A 295 10.02 -3.82 -9.14
N PRO A 296 9.20 -4.85 -8.85
CA PRO A 296 7.77 -4.66 -8.68
C PRO A 296 7.45 -3.67 -7.54
N THR A 297 6.60 -2.70 -7.80
CA THR A 297 6.09 -1.77 -6.78
C THR A 297 4.90 -2.34 -6.00
N ARG A 298 4.29 -3.39 -6.50
CA ARG A 298 3.20 -4.11 -5.86
C ARG A 298 3.32 -5.60 -6.18
N LEU A 299 3.25 -6.40 -5.14
CA LEU A 299 3.23 -7.86 -5.21
C LEU A 299 1.87 -8.39 -4.77
N ILE A 300 1.41 -9.44 -5.43
CA ILE A 300 0.20 -10.17 -5.06
C ILE A 300 0.48 -11.65 -5.28
N THR A 301 0.02 -12.49 -4.37
CA THR A 301 0.17 -13.95 -4.47
C THR A 301 -1.16 -14.67 -4.31
N ASP A 302 -1.24 -15.88 -4.81
CA ASP A 302 -2.28 -16.82 -4.42
C ASP A 302 -1.99 -17.40 -3.02
N GLN A 303 -2.90 -18.20 -2.51
CA GLN A 303 -2.76 -18.80 -1.19
C GLN A 303 -1.53 -19.71 -1.08
N THR A 304 -1.07 -20.31 -2.18
CA THR A 304 0.02 -21.28 -2.18
C THR A 304 1.40 -20.66 -2.37
N GLY A 305 1.48 -19.41 -2.83
CA GLY A 305 2.72 -18.75 -3.18
C GLY A 305 3.37 -19.25 -4.48
N LYS A 306 2.73 -20.16 -5.20
CA LYS A 306 3.23 -20.61 -6.51
C LYS A 306 3.01 -19.56 -7.57
N THR A 307 1.87 -18.87 -7.49
CA THR A 307 1.49 -17.82 -8.43
C THR A 307 1.77 -16.47 -7.82
N LEU A 308 2.64 -15.71 -8.45
CA LEU A 308 2.91 -14.32 -8.11
C LEU A 308 2.55 -13.40 -9.26
N TYR A 309 2.00 -12.26 -8.93
CA TYR A 309 1.86 -11.14 -9.83
C TYR A 309 2.65 -9.95 -9.29
N GLY A 310 3.34 -9.26 -10.18
CA GLY A 310 4.09 -8.05 -9.86
C GLY A 310 3.72 -6.91 -10.81
N LEU A 311 3.50 -5.72 -10.28
CA LEU A 311 3.39 -4.51 -11.08
C LEU A 311 4.73 -3.80 -11.11
N SER A 312 5.26 -3.58 -12.32
CA SER A 312 6.46 -2.80 -12.57
C SER A 312 6.11 -1.69 -13.57
N GLY A 313 5.93 -0.47 -13.09
CA GLY A 313 5.35 0.60 -13.90
C GLY A 313 3.92 0.27 -14.34
N GLN A 314 3.72 0.21 -15.67
CA GLN A 314 2.44 -0.16 -16.29
C GLN A 314 2.37 -1.64 -16.71
N ASP A 315 3.41 -2.42 -16.40
CA ASP A 315 3.52 -3.81 -16.83
C ASP A 315 3.09 -4.75 -15.72
N LEU A 316 2.22 -5.68 -16.07
CA LEU A 316 1.85 -6.82 -15.24
C LEU A 316 2.79 -7.98 -15.55
N TRP A 317 3.51 -8.40 -14.54
CA TRP A 317 4.40 -9.54 -14.57
C TRP A 317 3.81 -10.71 -13.81
N PHE A 318 4.09 -11.91 -14.25
CA PHE A 318 3.57 -13.15 -13.72
C PHE A 318 4.70 -14.14 -13.51
N SER A 319 4.67 -14.82 -12.37
CA SER A 319 5.50 -15.98 -12.06
C SER A 319 4.61 -17.17 -11.66
N SER A 320 4.98 -18.37 -12.09
CA SER A 320 4.34 -19.64 -11.70
C SER A 320 5.25 -20.55 -10.87
N ASP A 321 6.42 -20.04 -10.51
CA ASP A 321 7.48 -20.78 -9.82
C ASP A 321 8.02 -20.03 -8.59
N SER A 322 7.12 -19.40 -7.85
CA SER A 322 7.43 -18.70 -6.59
C SER A 322 8.41 -17.53 -6.78
N GLY A 323 8.34 -16.83 -7.92
CA GLY A 323 9.15 -15.65 -8.19
C GLY A 323 10.54 -15.93 -8.75
N THR A 324 10.84 -17.19 -9.11
CA THR A 324 12.14 -17.57 -9.71
C THR A 324 12.24 -17.05 -11.14
N THR A 325 11.19 -17.22 -11.93
CA THR A 325 11.11 -16.69 -13.28
C THR A 325 9.85 -15.83 -13.45
N TRP A 326 9.95 -14.84 -14.35
CA TRP A 326 8.88 -13.89 -14.59
C TRP A 326 8.65 -13.71 -16.09
N ILE A 327 7.38 -13.60 -16.48
CA ILE A 327 6.95 -13.27 -17.83
C ILE A 327 6.02 -12.07 -17.80
N GLN A 328 6.18 -11.15 -18.76
CA GLN A 328 5.24 -10.05 -18.93
C GLN A 328 3.92 -10.61 -19.46
N ARG A 329 2.83 -10.35 -18.73
CA ARG A 329 1.47 -10.81 -19.08
C ARG A 329 0.69 -9.75 -19.83
N TRP A 330 0.86 -8.48 -19.39
CA TRP A 330 0.05 -7.39 -19.91
C TRP A 330 0.79 -6.06 -19.79
N HIS A 331 0.48 -5.15 -20.68
CA HIS A 331 0.83 -3.74 -20.56
C HIS A 331 -0.45 -2.93 -20.47
N PHE A 332 -0.58 -2.12 -19.41
CA PHE A 332 -1.70 -1.22 -19.25
C PHE A 332 -1.41 0.10 -19.95
N ASP A 333 -2.23 0.45 -20.96
CA ASP A 333 -2.06 1.70 -21.75
C ASP A 333 -2.26 2.97 -20.89
N ARG A 334 -2.67 2.82 -19.63
CA ARG A 334 -3.00 3.90 -18.70
C ARG A 334 -2.10 3.84 -17.48
N GLY A 335 -1.49 4.98 -17.14
CA GLY A 335 -0.63 5.12 -15.97
C GLY A 335 -1.36 5.41 -14.66
N ASP A 336 -2.70 5.44 -14.63
CA ASP A 336 -3.52 5.76 -13.46
C ASP A 336 -4.15 4.51 -12.81
N LEU A 337 -3.48 3.36 -12.92
CA LEU A 337 -3.86 2.13 -12.23
C LEU A 337 -3.68 2.32 -10.71
N ILE A 338 -4.79 2.22 -9.97
CA ILE A 338 -4.82 2.43 -8.52
C ILE A 338 -4.90 1.13 -7.73
N SER A 339 -5.55 0.11 -8.29
CA SER A 339 -5.74 -1.18 -7.63
C SER A 339 -5.55 -2.33 -8.59
N LEU A 340 -4.85 -3.35 -8.12
CA LEU A 340 -4.84 -4.68 -8.70
C LEU A 340 -5.15 -5.67 -7.59
N VAL A 341 -6.18 -6.48 -7.78
CA VAL A 341 -6.59 -7.52 -6.81
C VAL A 341 -6.71 -8.85 -7.51
N VAL A 342 -6.33 -9.90 -6.80
CA VAL A 342 -6.36 -11.29 -7.26
C VAL A 342 -7.35 -12.06 -6.41
N ASN A 343 -8.17 -12.88 -7.04
CA ASN A 343 -9.03 -13.79 -6.30
C ASN A 343 -8.17 -14.86 -5.61
N PRO A 344 -8.17 -14.93 -4.28
CA PRO A 344 -7.28 -15.83 -3.56
C PRO A 344 -7.60 -17.31 -3.80
N LEU A 345 -8.84 -17.64 -4.15
CA LEU A 345 -9.28 -19.02 -4.45
C LEU A 345 -9.09 -19.40 -5.92
N ASN A 346 -9.00 -18.42 -6.81
CA ASN A 346 -8.72 -18.62 -8.22
C ASN A 346 -7.78 -17.53 -8.74
N PRO A 347 -6.47 -17.74 -8.69
CA PRO A 347 -5.48 -16.71 -9.04
C PRO A 347 -5.50 -16.28 -10.51
N ARG A 348 -6.25 -16.98 -11.38
CA ARG A 348 -6.48 -16.53 -12.76
C ARG A 348 -7.47 -15.38 -12.85
N ASN A 349 -8.28 -15.17 -11.81
CA ASN A 349 -9.25 -14.07 -11.77
C ASN A 349 -8.61 -12.83 -11.13
N LEU A 350 -8.42 -11.80 -11.94
CA LEU A 350 -7.85 -10.52 -11.51
C LEU A 350 -8.83 -9.38 -11.82
N TYR A 351 -8.73 -8.33 -11.01
CA TYR A 351 -9.44 -7.07 -11.23
C TYR A 351 -8.43 -5.92 -11.15
N ALA A 352 -8.51 -5.01 -12.12
CA ALA A 352 -7.67 -3.82 -12.18
C ALA A 352 -8.55 -2.57 -12.24
N GLY A 353 -8.30 -1.64 -11.31
CA GLY A 353 -9.06 -0.40 -11.18
C GLY A 353 -8.24 0.81 -11.59
N PHE A 354 -8.85 1.74 -12.34
CA PHE A 354 -8.25 2.97 -12.85
C PHE A 354 -8.98 4.19 -12.30
N PHE A 355 -8.19 5.22 -12.00
CA PHE A 355 -8.66 6.41 -11.29
C PHE A 355 -9.68 7.24 -12.07
N LEU A 356 -9.28 7.80 -13.25
CA LEU A 356 -10.10 8.75 -14.00
C LEU A 356 -9.85 8.69 -15.53
N PRO A 357 -10.88 8.50 -16.38
CA PRO A 357 -12.24 8.13 -15.99
C PRO A 357 -12.26 6.80 -15.27
N PRO A 358 -13.17 6.61 -14.31
CA PRO A 358 -13.20 5.40 -13.50
C PRO A 358 -13.46 4.18 -14.38
N LYS A 359 -12.68 3.14 -14.17
CA LYS A 359 -12.82 1.91 -14.93
C LYS A 359 -12.32 0.74 -14.10
N VAL A 360 -13.06 -0.34 -14.12
CA VAL A 360 -12.59 -1.64 -13.66
C VAL A 360 -12.58 -2.60 -14.83
N ILE A 361 -11.48 -3.28 -15.00
CA ILE A 361 -11.36 -4.40 -15.93
C ILE A 361 -11.07 -5.67 -15.16
N TYR A 362 -11.47 -6.81 -15.71
CA TYR A 362 -11.21 -8.12 -15.10
C TYR A 362 -10.62 -9.09 -16.12
N SER A 363 -9.84 -10.03 -15.60
CA SER A 363 -9.24 -11.13 -16.34
C SER A 363 -9.67 -12.45 -15.71
N LYS A 364 -9.88 -13.48 -16.54
CA LYS A 364 -10.15 -14.87 -16.13
C LYS A 364 -9.02 -15.83 -16.48
N ASP A 365 -7.97 -15.34 -17.09
CA ASP A 365 -6.87 -16.12 -17.65
C ASP A 365 -5.48 -15.71 -17.11
N GLY A 366 -5.47 -15.11 -15.93
CA GLY A 366 -4.23 -14.72 -15.27
C GLY A 366 -3.59 -13.48 -15.90
N GLY A 367 -4.39 -12.55 -16.39
CA GLY A 367 -3.93 -11.28 -16.95
C GLY A 367 -3.51 -11.36 -18.43
N SER A 368 -3.77 -12.47 -19.12
CA SER A 368 -3.46 -12.60 -20.56
C SER A 368 -4.46 -11.89 -21.45
N SER A 369 -5.71 -11.74 -20.98
CA SER A 369 -6.74 -10.92 -21.61
C SER A 369 -7.57 -10.19 -20.57
N TRP A 370 -8.18 -9.07 -20.96
CA TRP A 370 -8.94 -8.21 -20.07
C TRP A 370 -10.25 -7.78 -20.71
N GLN A 371 -11.29 -7.74 -19.90
CA GLN A 371 -12.63 -7.30 -20.28
C GLN A 371 -13.10 -6.20 -19.35
N LYS A 372 -13.90 -5.25 -19.85
CA LYS A 372 -14.55 -4.25 -18.99
C LYS A 372 -15.52 -4.95 -18.05
N LEU A 373 -15.44 -4.61 -16.76
CA LEU A 373 -16.47 -5.01 -15.81
C LEU A 373 -17.76 -4.23 -16.13
N THR A 374 -18.88 -4.92 -16.11
CA THR A 374 -20.18 -4.27 -16.31
C THR A 374 -20.55 -3.42 -15.12
N ASP A 375 -21.17 -2.31 -15.39
CA ASP A 375 -21.59 -1.30 -14.42
C ASP A 375 -23.12 -1.11 -14.51
#